data_f06f59817f2c55cb7cf87fb95d2efb00
#
_entry.id   f06f59817f2c55cb7cf87fb95d2efb00
#
_cell.length_a   1.000
_cell.length_b   1.000
_cell.length_c   1.000
_cell.angle_alpha   90.00
_cell.angle_beta   90.00
_cell.angle_gamma   90.00
#
_symmetry.space_group_name_H-M   'P 1'
#
loop_
_entity.id
_entity.type
_entity.pdbx_description
1 polymer ?
#
loop_
_entity_poly.entity_id
_entity_poly.type
_entity_poly.pdbx_seq_one_letter_code
_entity_poly.pdbx_strand_id
1 'polypeptide(L)'
;MEKLAIFVDVQNIYYTTRHRYQKHFNYSEFWRQAVTDKQLVAAFAYATDRGDSKQQGFQQILKNIGFTVKLKPFIQRSDGSAKGDWDVGITLDVIEYAAKVDRVILLSGDGDFDLLLLKIRHGFGVTTEVYGVETLTAPALIRAADQFVPIAGDLLM
;
A
#
# COMPACT_ATOMS: atom_id res chain seq x y z
N MET A 1 6.79 -3.48 22.17
CA MET A 1 7.00 -3.12 20.74
C MET A 1 5.68 -2.64 20.16
N GLU A 2 5.75 -1.60 19.36
CA GLU A 2 4.60 -1.10 18.63
C GLU A 2 4.10 -2.12 17.61
N LYS A 3 2.80 -2.40 17.63
CA LYS A 3 2.18 -3.33 16.68
C LYS A 3 1.86 -2.62 15.38
N LEU A 4 2.21 -3.26 14.26
CA LEU A 4 2.19 -2.68 12.93
C LEU A 4 1.39 -3.54 11.96
N ALA A 5 0.60 -2.88 11.10
CA ALA A 5 -0.01 -3.48 9.92
C ALA A 5 0.32 -2.65 8.68
N ILE A 6 0.63 -3.32 7.58
CA ILE A 6 1.07 -2.70 6.33
C ILE A 6 0.12 -3.10 5.19
N PHE A 7 -0.27 -2.12 4.38
CA PHE A 7 -1.20 -2.32 3.26
C PHE A 7 -0.64 -1.62 2.02
N VAL A 8 -0.39 -2.39 0.96
CA VAL A 8 0.25 -1.89 -0.26
C VAL A 8 -0.71 -1.98 -1.44
N ASP A 9 -1.06 -0.83 -2.00
CA ASP A 9 -1.76 -0.72 -3.27
C ASP A 9 -0.72 -0.85 -4.39
N VAL A 10 -0.45 -2.09 -4.79
CA VAL A 10 0.67 -2.42 -5.70
C VAL A 10 0.54 -1.69 -7.03
N GLN A 11 -0.66 -1.64 -7.59
CA GLN A 11 -0.86 -0.99 -8.89
C GLN A 11 -0.57 0.50 -8.82
N ASN A 12 -1.07 1.19 -7.80
CA ASN A 12 -0.82 2.62 -7.62
C ASN A 12 0.67 2.91 -7.43
N ILE A 13 1.35 2.14 -6.60
CA ILE A 13 2.79 2.32 -6.35
C ILE A 13 3.59 2.06 -7.63
N TYR A 14 3.24 1.03 -8.40
CA TYR A 14 3.89 0.74 -9.67
C TYR A 14 3.77 1.90 -10.66
N TYR A 15 2.55 2.39 -10.86
CA TYR A 15 2.30 3.48 -11.82
C TYR A 15 2.97 4.78 -11.40
N THR A 16 2.88 5.15 -10.14
CA THR A 16 3.39 6.43 -9.67
C THR A 16 4.91 6.49 -9.67
N THR A 17 5.57 5.43 -9.24
CA THR A 17 7.05 5.37 -9.26
C THR A 17 7.59 5.33 -10.68
N ARG A 18 6.92 4.59 -11.57
CA ARG A 18 7.31 4.53 -12.97
C ARG A 18 7.08 5.86 -13.68
N HIS A 19 5.94 6.49 -13.43
CA HIS A 19 5.61 7.77 -14.08
C HIS A 19 6.59 8.88 -13.67
N ARG A 20 6.84 9.01 -12.38
CA ARG A 20 7.66 10.11 -11.84
C ARG A 20 9.15 9.88 -12.00
N TYR A 21 9.63 8.65 -11.80
CA TYR A 21 11.05 8.35 -11.69
C TYR A 21 11.57 7.36 -12.73
N GLN A 22 10.71 6.69 -13.48
CA GLN A 22 11.06 5.58 -14.37
C GLN A 22 11.84 4.48 -13.62
N LYS A 23 11.46 4.26 -12.38
CA LYS A 23 12.09 3.27 -11.48
C LYS A 23 11.02 2.44 -10.80
N HIS A 24 11.45 1.39 -10.13
CA HIS A 24 10.59 0.54 -9.31
C HIS A 24 10.72 0.90 -7.84
N PHE A 25 9.69 0.59 -7.06
CA PHE A 25 9.73 0.72 -5.62
C PHE A 25 10.63 -0.37 -5.03
N ASN A 26 11.49 -0.02 -4.10
CA ASN A 26 12.37 -0.96 -3.41
C ASN A 26 11.66 -1.51 -2.17
N TYR A 27 10.92 -2.62 -2.35
CA TYR A 27 10.14 -3.24 -1.27
C TYR A 27 11.01 -3.77 -0.14
N SER A 28 12.19 -4.29 -0.45
CA SER A 28 13.12 -4.80 0.56
C SER A 28 13.61 -3.69 1.50
N GLU A 29 13.97 -2.54 0.95
CA GLU A 29 14.42 -1.40 1.74
C GLU A 29 13.27 -0.81 2.56
N PHE A 30 12.08 -0.71 1.96
CA PHE A 30 10.88 -0.30 2.69
C PHE A 30 10.64 -1.22 3.89
N TRP A 31 10.68 -2.53 3.67
CA TRP A 31 10.46 -3.52 4.73
C TRP A 31 11.45 -3.32 5.87
N ARG A 32 12.73 -3.18 5.53
CA ARG A 32 13.78 -2.96 6.52
C ARG A 32 13.50 -1.71 7.36
N GLN A 33 13.12 -0.61 6.72
CA GLN A 33 12.82 0.65 7.44
C GLN A 33 11.57 0.54 8.30
N ALA A 34 10.52 -0.06 7.78
CA ALA A 34 9.20 -0.04 8.40
C ALA A 34 9.07 -1.04 9.55
N VAL A 35 9.67 -2.23 9.43
CA VAL A 35 9.44 -3.36 10.32
C VAL A 35 10.45 -3.43 11.47
N THR A 36 11.61 -2.80 11.33
CA THR A 36 12.66 -2.81 12.37
C THR A 36 12.09 -2.26 13.68
N ASP A 37 12.30 -2.99 14.77
CA ASP A 37 11.84 -2.67 16.13
C ASP A 37 10.31 -2.60 16.26
N LYS A 38 9.58 -3.22 15.34
CA LYS A 38 8.12 -3.32 15.39
C LYS A 38 7.67 -4.76 15.52
N GLN A 39 6.47 -4.95 16.06
CA GLN A 39 5.79 -6.23 16.03
C GLN A 39 4.84 -6.24 14.83
N LEU A 40 5.22 -6.93 13.77
CA LEU A 40 4.40 -7.01 12.57
C LEU A 40 3.22 -7.95 12.81
N VAL A 41 2.00 -7.42 12.69
CA VAL A 41 0.75 -8.19 12.82
C VAL A 41 0.29 -8.66 11.46
N ALA A 42 0.38 -7.80 10.44
CA ALA A 42 -0.04 -8.14 9.08
C ALA A 42 0.71 -7.25 8.08
N ALA A 43 0.97 -7.81 6.89
CA ALA A 43 1.51 -7.06 5.76
C ALA A 43 0.89 -7.62 4.49
N PHE A 44 0.00 -6.84 3.88
CA PHE A 44 -0.74 -7.26 2.68
C PHE A 44 -0.30 -6.43 1.48
N ALA A 45 -0.08 -7.12 0.35
CA ALA A 45 0.15 -6.49 -0.94
C ALA A 45 -1.00 -6.90 -1.87
N TYR A 46 -1.70 -5.92 -2.41
CA TYR A 46 -2.91 -6.12 -3.21
C TYR A 46 -2.57 -5.92 -4.68
N ALA A 47 -2.74 -6.96 -5.47
CA ALA A 47 -2.38 -6.94 -6.88
C ALA A 47 -3.48 -7.56 -7.74
N THR A 48 -3.42 -7.30 -9.05
CA THR A 48 -4.29 -7.93 -10.03
C THR A 48 -3.53 -9.07 -10.71
N ASP A 49 -4.22 -10.18 -10.92
CA ASP A 49 -3.66 -11.34 -11.61
C ASP A 49 -3.96 -11.21 -13.12
N ARG A 50 -2.91 -11.03 -13.91
CA ARG A 50 -2.98 -10.98 -15.37
C ARG A 50 -2.48 -12.26 -16.02
N GLY A 51 -2.02 -13.24 -15.22
CA GLY A 51 -1.57 -14.53 -15.71
C GLY A 51 -0.19 -14.53 -16.38
N ASP A 52 0.58 -13.42 -16.30
CA ASP A 52 1.89 -13.41 -16.96
C ASP A 52 3.01 -13.82 -15.98
N SER A 53 4.11 -14.34 -16.55
CA SER A 53 5.23 -14.86 -15.76
C SER A 53 6.00 -13.79 -15.00
N LYS A 54 6.06 -12.57 -15.53
CA LYS A 54 6.75 -11.45 -14.85
C LYS A 54 6.04 -11.06 -13.56
N GLN A 55 4.70 -11.01 -13.61
CA GLN A 55 3.89 -10.74 -12.43
C GLN A 55 4.05 -11.84 -11.38
N GLN A 56 4.08 -13.11 -11.81
CA GLN A 56 4.27 -14.23 -10.89
C GLN A 56 5.62 -14.15 -10.19
N GLY A 57 6.68 -13.78 -10.93
CA GLY A 57 8.01 -13.58 -10.37
C GLY A 57 8.02 -12.45 -9.34
N PHE A 58 7.39 -11.33 -9.64
CA PHE A 58 7.27 -10.21 -8.73
C PHE A 58 6.49 -10.58 -7.47
N GLN A 59 5.37 -11.29 -7.62
CA GLN A 59 4.58 -11.77 -6.49
C GLN A 59 5.40 -12.67 -5.58
N GLN A 60 6.24 -13.53 -6.16
CA GLN A 60 7.12 -14.40 -5.37
C GLN A 60 8.14 -13.59 -4.59
N ILE A 61 8.69 -12.53 -5.18
CA ILE A 61 9.61 -11.62 -4.48
C ILE A 61 8.92 -11.00 -3.25
N LEU A 62 7.68 -10.53 -3.41
CA LEU A 62 6.91 -9.96 -2.31
C LEU A 62 6.69 -10.98 -1.19
N LYS A 63 6.32 -12.20 -1.55
CA LYS A 63 6.13 -13.29 -0.58
C LYS A 63 7.43 -13.62 0.16
N ASN A 64 8.55 -13.64 -0.55
CA ASN A 64 9.87 -13.91 0.05
C ASN A 64 10.29 -12.83 1.04
N ILE A 65 9.90 -11.58 0.79
CA ILE A 65 10.16 -10.48 1.73
C ILE A 65 9.33 -10.64 3.01
N GLY A 66 8.10 -11.12 2.89
CA GLY A 66 7.22 -11.36 4.02
C GLY A 66 5.77 -10.89 3.83
N PHE A 67 5.44 -10.37 2.67
CA PHE A 67 4.07 -9.94 2.37
C PHE A 67 3.15 -11.12 2.10
N THR A 68 1.90 -11.00 2.56
CA THR A 68 0.80 -11.82 2.06
C THR A 68 0.24 -11.13 0.82
N VAL A 69 0.33 -11.79 -0.32
CA VAL A 69 -0.15 -11.23 -1.59
C VAL A 69 -1.59 -11.62 -1.81
N LYS A 70 -2.46 -10.62 -1.99
CA LYS A 70 -3.88 -10.82 -2.32
C LYS A 70 -4.08 -10.47 -3.78
N LEU A 71 -4.74 -11.37 -4.53
CA LEU A 71 -4.92 -11.25 -5.96
C LEU A 71 -6.38 -11.15 -6.33
N LYS A 72 -6.67 -10.31 -7.33
CA LYS A 72 -7.94 -10.27 -8.05
C LYS A 72 -7.70 -10.56 -9.51
N PRO A 73 -8.62 -11.24 -10.21
CA PRO A 73 -8.55 -11.33 -11.66
C PRO A 73 -8.63 -9.94 -12.30
N PHE A 74 -7.87 -9.71 -13.35
CA PHE A 74 -8.02 -8.50 -14.15
C PHE A 74 -9.25 -8.67 -15.04
N ILE A 75 -10.24 -7.79 -14.88
CA ILE A 75 -11.48 -7.82 -15.65
C ILE A 75 -11.57 -6.56 -16.49
N GLN A 76 -11.60 -6.73 -17.82
CA GLN A 76 -11.88 -5.64 -18.75
C GLN A 76 -13.37 -5.63 -19.07
N ARG A 77 -14.01 -4.49 -18.87
CA ARG A 77 -15.44 -4.34 -19.14
C ARG A 77 -15.70 -4.11 -20.63
N SER A 78 -16.92 -4.39 -21.08
CA SER A 78 -17.33 -4.21 -22.48
C SER A 78 -17.28 -2.77 -22.96
N ASP A 79 -17.30 -1.79 -22.05
CA ASP A 79 -17.18 -0.35 -22.38
C ASP A 79 -15.73 0.11 -22.52
N GLY A 80 -14.76 -0.79 -22.42
CA GLY A 80 -13.33 -0.50 -22.50
C GLY A 80 -12.68 -0.16 -21.17
N SER A 81 -13.46 -0.01 -20.08
CA SER A 81 -12.90 0.22 -18.75
C SER A 81 -12.37 -1.08 -18.13
N ALA A 82 -11.42 -0.95 -17.23
CA ALA A 82 -10.87 -2.08 -16.49
C ALA A 82 -11.32 -2.00 -15.04
N LYS A 83 -11.70 -3.17 -14.48
CA LYS A 83 -12.01 -3.28 -13.06
C LYS A 83 -10.90 -4.10 -12.41
N GLY A 84 -10.05 -3.46 -11.63
CA GLY A 84 -8.91 -4.12 -11.01
C GLY A 84 -8.41 -3.42 -9.77
N ASP A 85 -9.09 -2.35 -9.31
CA ASP A 85 -8.67 -1.70 -8.08
C ASP A 85 -9.10 -2.49 -6.86
N TRP A 86 -8.36 -2.27 -5.78
CA TRP A 86 -8.57 -2.94 -4.51
C TRP A 86 -9.12 -2.00 -3.43
N ASP A 87 -9.66 -0.83 -3.81
CA ASP A 87 -10.01 0.23 -2.84
C ASP A 87 -10.94 -0.29 -1.74
N VAL A 88 -11.99 -1.00 -2.11
CA VAL A 88 -12.92 -1.57 -1.13
C VAL A 88 -12.25 -2.66 -0.30
N GLY A 89 -11.50 -3.56 -0.93
CA GLY A 89 -10.81 -4.64 -0.24
C GLY A 89 -9.78 -4.13 0.75
N ILE A 90 -8.98 -3.14 0.35
CA ILE A 90 -8.01 -2.49 1.24
C ILE A 90 -8.73 -1.83 2.41
N THR A 91 -9.80 -1.09 2.14
CA THR A 91 -10.58 -0.40 3.16
C THR A 91 -11.09 -1.36 4.22
N LEU A 92 -11.68 -2.48 3.81
CA LEU A 92 -12.22 -3.48 4.72
C LEU A 92 -11.12 -4.09 5.59
N ASP A 93 -9.99 -4.44 4.99
CA ASP A 93 -8.87 -5.04 5.73
C ASP A 93 -8.23 -4.04 6.69
N VAL A 94 -8.06 -2.78 6.27
CA VAL A 94 -7.50 -1.74 7.15
C VAL A 94 -8.37 -1.54 8.38
N ILE A 95 -9.69 -1.47 8.22
CA ILE A 95 -10.61 -1.32 9.35
C ILE A 95 -10.51 -2.52 10.29
N GLU A 96 -10.44 -3.73 9.74
CA GLU A 96 -10.33 -4.95 10.54
C GLU A 96 -9.06 -4.95 11.40
N TYR A 97 -7.92 -4.60 10.80
CA TYR A 97 -6.64 -4.65 11.50
C TYR A 97 -6.36 -3.43 12.37
N ALA A 98 -7.01 -2.29 12.09
CA ALA A 98 -6.84 -1.08 12.90
C ALA A 98 -7.17 -1.32 14.38
N ALA A 99 -8.10 -2.23 14.67
CA ALA A 99 -8.46 -2.58 16.05
C ALA A 99 -7.39 -3.43 16.75
N LYS A 100 -6.42 -3.94 16.01
CA LYS A 100 -5.42 -4.92 16.50
C LYS A 100 -4.01 -4.37 16.57
N VAL A 101 -3.78 -3.15 16.08
CA VAL A 101 -2.44 -2.58 15.95
C VAL A 101 -2.37 -1.18 16.52
N ASP A 102 -1.14 -0.67 16.68
CA ASP A 102 -0.88 0.69 17.13
C ASP A 102 -0.61 1.63 15.95
N ARG A 103 -0.13 1.07 14.84
CA ARG A 103 0.27 1.82 13.64
C ARG A 103 -0.20 1.11 12.38
N VAL A 104 -0.74 1.90 11.44
CA VAL A 104 -1.12 1.44 10.10
C VAL A 104 -0.27 2.20 9.08
N ILE A 105 0.38 1.46 8.20
CA ILE A 105 1.11 2.04 7.06
C ILE A 105 0.35 1.69 5.78
N LEU A 106 0.00 2.72 5.01
CA LEU A 106 -0.64 2.60 3.72
C LEU A 106 0.32 3.10 2.62
N LEU A 107 0.57 2.27 1.63
CA LEU A 107 1.36 2.64 0.46
C LEU A 107 0.40 2.86 -0.71
N SER A 108 0.04 4.10 -0.95
CA SER A 108 -0.83 4.52 -2.05
C SER A 108 -0.84 6.05 -2.13
N GLY A 109 -1.09 6.58 -3.32
CA GLY A 109 -1.33 8.01 -3.52
C GLY A 109 -2.81 8.35 -3.75
N ASP A 110 -3.69 7.36 -3.68
CA ASP A 110 -5.11 7.51 -4.00
C ASP A 110 -5.85 8.29 -2.91
N GLY A 111 -6.38 9.45 -3.28
CA GLY A 111 -7.11 10.32 -2.37
C GLY A 111 -8.39 9.71 -1.81
N ASP A 112 -8.93 8.67 -2.44
CA ASP A 112 -10.15 8.01 -1.97
C ASP A 112 -9.95 7.35 -0.59
N PHE A 113 -8.71 7.17 -0.15
CA PHE A 113 -8.42 6.63 1.18
C PHE A 113 -8.39 7.68 2.30
N ASP A 114 -8.64 8.95 2.00
CA ASP A 114 -8.56 10.01 3.02
C ASP A 114 -9.55 9.78 4.16
N LEU A 115 -10.79 9.46 3.86
CA LEU A 115 -11.83 9.19 4.86
C LEU A 115 -11.49 7.95 5.70
N LEU A 116 -10.88 6.94 5.08
CA LEU A 116 -10.45 5.74 5.78
C LEU A 116 -9.42 6.09 6.87
N LEU A 117 -8.42 6.89 6.53
CA LEU A 117 -7.40 7.29 7.51
C LEU A 117 -7.99 8.08 8.66
N LEU A 118 -8.88 9.03 8.38
CA LEU A 118 -9.56 9.79 9.41
C LEU A 118 -10.39 8.89 10.34
N LYS A 119 -11.08 7.92 9.75
CA LYS A 119 -11.90 6.98 10.51
C LYS A 119 -11.06 6.15 11.48
N ILE A 120 -9.96 5.59 11.04
CA ILE A 120 -9.16 4.74 11.92
C ILE A 120 -8.38 5.55 12.96
N ARG A 121 -7.97 6.77 12.64
CA ARG A 121 -7.33 7.67 13.61
C ARG A 121 -8.29 8.02 14.73
N HIS A 122 -9.51 8.43 14.40
CA HIS A 122 -10.48 8.90 15.38
C HIS A 122 -11.21 7.72 16.07
N GLY A 123 -11.48 6.65 15.32
CA GLY A 123 -12.24 5.52 15.86
C GLY A 123 -11.42 4.52 16.66
N PHE A 124 -10.15 4.32 16.31
CA PHE A 124 -9.28 3.34 16.94
C PHE A 124 -8.05 3.95 17.61
N GLY A 125 -7.78 5.22 17.37
CA GLY A 125 -6.61 5.90 17.95
C GLY A 125 -5.27 5.42 17.39
N VAL A 126 -5.26 4.79 16.20
CA VAL A 126 -4.03 4.31 15.59
C VAL A 126 -3.27 5.46 14.95
N THR A 127 -1.94 5.36 14.95
CA THR A 127 -1.07 6.25 14.19
C THR A 127 -1.09 5.82 12.73
N THR A 128 -1.29 6.76 11.82
CA THR A 128 -1.34 6.47 10.38
C THR A 128 -0.14 7.06 9.67
N GLU A 129 0.41 6.28 8.76
CA GLU A 129 1.58 6.66 7.96
C GLU A 129 1.32 6.29 6.51
N VAL A 130 1.54 7.24 5.60
CA VAL A 130 1.35 7.04 4.16
C VAL A 130 2.69 7.17 3.45
N TYR A 131 2.98 6.20 2.60
CA TYR A 131 4.10 6.26 1.65
C TYR A 131 3.52 6.48 0.26
N GLY A 132 4.00 7.49 -0.45
CA GLY A 132 3.56 7.78 -1.79
C GLY A 132 4.56 8.65 -2.55
N VAL A 133 4.40 8.68 -3.87
CA VAL A 133 5.14 9.63 -4.70
C VAL A 133 4.51 11.01 -4.49
N GLU A 134 5.27 11.94 -3.94
CA GLU A 134 4.72 13.20 -3.41
C GLU A 134 3.89 13.96 -4.45
N THR A 135 4.41 14.12 -5.66
CA THR A 135 3.73 14.87 -6.73
C THR A 135 2.50 14.14 -7.29
N LEU A 136 2.36 12.83 -7.00
CA LEU A 136 1.26 11.99 -7.48
C LEU A 136 0.40 11.45 -6.33
N THR A 137 0.56 12.01 -5.13
CA THR A 137 -0.27 11.70 -3.98
C THR A 137 -1.27 12.83 -3.76
N ALA A 138 -2.55 12.47 -3.60
CA ALA A 138 -3.60 13.45 -3.36
C ALA A 138 -3.32 14.27 -2.10
N PRO A 139 -3.39 15.60 -2.15
CA PRO A 139 -3.14 16.43 -0.94
C PRO A 139 -4.07 16.08 0.22
N ALA A 140 -5.30 15.68 -0.03
CA ALA A 140 -6.25 15.28 1.01
C ALA A 140 -5.75 14.04 1.77
N LEU A 141 -5.11 13.11 1.07
CA LEU A 141 -4.56 11.92 1.69
C LEU A 141 -3.37 12.26 2.60
N ILE A 142 -2.48 13.14 2.12
CA ILE A 142 -1.34 13.60 2.92
C ILE A 142 -1.82 14.28 4.21
N ARG A 143 -2.85 15.13 4.11
CA ARG A 143 -3.41 15.82 5.28
C ARG A 143 -4.09 14.87 6.26
N ALA A 144 -4.68 13.79 5.76
CA ALA A 144 -5.39 12.83 6.60
C ALA A 144 -4.45 11.92 7.40
N ALA A 145 -3.21 11.76 6.96
CA ALA A 145 -2.21 10.92 7.61
C ALA A 145 -1.54 11.67 8.77
N ASP A 146 -1.17 10.93 9.82
CA ASP A 146 -0.31 11.49 10.87
C ASP A 146 1.08 11.81 10.32
N GLN A 147 1.55 10.97 9.40
CA GLN A 147 2.88 11.09 8.84
C GLN A 147 2.86 10.70 7.35
N PHE A 148 3.51 11.50 6.51
CA PHE A 148 3.69 11.19 5.11
C PHE A 148 5.18 11.00 4.82
N VAL A 149 5.51 9.88 4.19
CA VAL A 149 6.89 9.57 3.78
C VAL A 149 6.94 9.58 2.24
N PRO A 150 7.60 10.56 1.63
CA PRO A 150 7.74 10.57 0.18
C PRO A 150 8.63 9.43 -0.31
N ILE A 151 8.19 8.76 -1.37
CA ILE A 151 8.99 7.71 -2.01
C ILE A 151 10.05 8.39 -2.86
N ALA A 152 11.31 8.24 -2.46
CA ALA A 152 12.47 8.82 -3.13
C ALA A 152 13.74 8.11 -2.65
N GLY A 153 14.87 8.40 -3.30
CA GLY A 153 16.18 7.90 -2.85
C GLY A 153 16.26 6.38 -2.77
N ASP A 154 16.57 5.88 -1.58
CA ASP A 154 16.79 4.44 -1.34
C ASP A 154 15.53 3.59 -1.47
N LEU A 155 14.36 4.22 -1.44
CA LEU A 155 13.08 3.52 -1.68
C LEU A 155 12.83 3.24 -3.17
N LEU A 156 13.74 3.64 -4.04
CA LEU A 156 13.66 3.41 -5.49
C LEU A 156 14.83 2.54 -5.96
N MET A 157 14.57 1.76 -7.00
CA MET A 157 15.59 0.91 -7.59
C MET A 157 15.42 0.76 -9.11
#